data_b2d7fd9a59a6ebd802428a68cdb011b7
#
_entry.id   b2d7fd9a59a6ebd802428a68cdb011b7
#
_cell.length_a   1.000
_cell.length_b   1.000
_cell.length_c   1.000
_cell.angle_alpha   90.00
_cell.angle_beta   90.00
_cell.angle_gamma   90.00
#
_symmetry.space_group_name_H-M   'P 1'
#
loop_
_entity.id
_entity.type
_entity.pdbx_description
1 polymer ?
#
loop_
_entity_poly.entity_id
_entity_poly.type
_entity_poly.pdbx_seq_one_letter_code
_entity_poly.pdbx_strand_id
1 'polypeptide(L)'
;VNLSDMAAMGARPRWALLAGALPDGDDAWLAAFSRGLYALAGEHGVELVGGDTTRGPRNLCLTIAGEVPAGAAILRSGARAGDDLWVSGTLGDAMLGLAAIEGRTSLDAAARAACAARLERPTPRVALGLALRGVASAMLDVSDGLTGDVGHLLERSSVGAVVDLAAVPRSGALDRKLA
;
A
#
# COMPACT_ATOMS: atom_id res chain seq x y z
N VAL A 1 -0.69 1.76 -3.88
CA VAL A 1 0.75 1.92 -3.55
C VAL A 1 1.04 3.36 -3.15
N ASN A 2 1.12 4.33 -4.07
CA ASN A 2 1.52 5.72 -3.78
C ASN A 2 0.79 6.39 -2.60
N LEU A 3 -0.52 6.17 -2.44
CA LEU A 3 -1.27 6.67 -1.29
C LEU A 3 -0.88 5.99 0.03
N SER A 4 -0.44 4.73 -0.02
CA SER A 4 0.11 4.04 1.15
C SER A 4 1.42 4.65 1.61
N ASP A 5 2.30 5.04 0.67
CA ASP A 5 3.53 5.75 0.99
C ASP A 5 3.25 7.09 1.67
N MET A 6 2.25 7.84 1.16
CA MET A 6 1.82 9.09 1.80
C MET A 6 1.28 8.83 3.22
N ALA A 7 0.47 7.79 3.40
CA ALA A 7 -0.03 7.38 4.71
C ALA A 7 1.12 7.02 5.67
N ALA A 8 2.11 6.25 5.20
CA ALA A 8 3.27 5.84 5.98
C ALA A 8 4.13 7.02 6.48
N MET A 9 4.13 8.12 5.75
CA MET A 9 4.81 9.36 6.17
C MET A 9 3.94 10.28 7.03
N GLY A 10 2.67 9.93 7.26
CA GLY A 10 1.70 10.85 7.83
C GLY A 10 1.45 12.06 6.94
N ALA A 11 1.67 11.97 5.64
CA ALA A 11 1.48 13.06 4.69
C ALA A 11 0.04 13.11 4.18
N ARG A 12 -0.47 14.32 3.93
CA ARG A 12 -1.72 14.53 3.21
C ARG A 12 -1.42 14.52 1.71
N PRO A 13 -1.90 13.55 0.93
CA PRO A 13 -1.72 13.55 -0.52
C PRO A 13 -2.44 14.76 -1.13
N ARG A 14 -1.87 15.36 -2.19
CA ARG A 14 -2.41 16.56 -2.82
C ARG A 14 -2.36 16.51 -4.33
N TRP A 15 -1.25 16.12 -4.91
CA TRP A 15 -1.02 16.20 -6.34
C TRP A 15 -0.43 14.90 -6.88
N ALA A 16 -0.77 14.61 -8.12
CA ALA A 16 -0.21 13.50 -8.85
C ALA A 16 0.28 13.93 -10.24
N LEU A 17 1.30 13.26 -10.73
CA LEU A 17 1.78 13.31 -12.10
C LEU A 17 1.69 11.91 -12.69
N LEU A 18 1.21 11.77 -13.93
CA LEU A 18 1.13 10.50 -14.62
C LEU A 18 1.97 10.53 -15.88
N ALA A 19 3.05 9.76 -15.91
CA ALA A 19 3.80 9.48 -17.13
C ALA A 19 3.37 8.11 -17.67
N GLY A 20 2.92 8.08 -18.94
CA GLY A 20 2.42 6.89 -19.59
C GLY A 20 3.08 6.60 -20.94
N ALA A 21 3.44 5.35 -21.18
CA ALA A 21 3.69 4.85 -22.52
C ALA A 21 2.57 3.86 -22.90
N LEU A 22 2.00 4.03 -24.07
CA LEU A 22 0.87 3.23 -24.54
C LEU A 22 1.16 2.69 -25.94
N PRO A 23 0.80 1.41 -26.25
CA PRO A 23 1.03 0.85 -27.58
C PRO A 23 0.11 1.47 -28.62
N ASP A 24 -1.08 1.86 -28.23
CA ASP A 24 -2.15 2.41 -29.04
C ASP A 24 -3.05 3.34 -28.24
N GLY A 25 -4.01 3.97 -28.92
CA GLY A 25 -5.03 4.84 -28.34
C GLY A 25 -6.36 4.11 -28.13
N ASP A 26 -6.37 3.00 -27.40
CA ASP A 26 -7.62 2.30 -27.04
C ASP A 26 -8.50 3.16 -26.13
N ASP A 27 -9.49 3.81 -26.71
CA ASP A 27 -10.40 4.73 -26.01
C ASP A 27 -11.17 4.02 -24.88
N ALA A 28 -11.56 2.76 -25.06
CA ALA A 28 -12.29 2.01 -24.05
C ALA A 28 -11.42 1.72 -22.83
N TRP A 29 -10.18 1.32 -23.07
CA TRP A 29 -9.20 1.10 -22.01
C TRP A 29 -8.86 2.40 -21.28
N LEU A 30 -8.59 3.48 -22.02
CA LEU A 30 -8.28 4.81 -21.46
C LEU A 30 -9.42 5.33 -20.59
N ALA A 31 -10.66 5.21 -21.06
CA ALA A 31 -11.83 5.62 -20.29
C ALA A 31 -11.99 4.79 -19.01
N ALA A 32 -11.75 3.48 -19.06
CA ALA A 32 -11.83 2.62 -17.88
C ALA A 32 -10.72 2.93 -16.88
N PHE A 33 -9.49 3.09 -17.35
CA PHE A 33 -8.35 3.48 -16.52
C PHE A 33 -8.58 4.83 -15.84
N SER A 34 -9.00 5.84 -16.61
CA SER A 34 -9.25 7.19 -16.10
C SER A 34 -10.35 7.20 -15.04
N ARG A 35 -11.45 6.46 -15.25
CA ARG A 35 -12.50 6.33 -14.22
C ARG A 35 -11.96 5.79 -12.91
N GLY A 36 -11.13 4.75 -12.94
CA GLY A 36 -10.54 4.17 -11.73
C GLY A 36 -9.56 5.13 -11.05
N LEU A 37 -8.69 5.78 -11.84
CA LEU A 37 -7.73 6.76 -11.35
C LEU A 37 -8.42 7.93 -10.65
N TYR A 38 -9.36 8.58 -11.34
CA TYR A 38 -10.05 9.76 -10.81
C TYR A 38 -11.01 9.43 -9.66
N ALA A 39 -11.61 8.24 -9.63
CA ALA A 39 -12.41 7.81 -8.49
C ALA A 39 -11.57 7.74 -7.20
N LEU A 40 -10.42 7.07 -7.26
CA LEU A 40 -9.52 6.96 -6.11
C LEU A 40 -8.86 8.31 -5.75
N ALA A 41 -8.45 9.08 -6.76
CA ALA A 41 -7.88 10.41 -6.56
C ALA A 41 -8.88 11.34 -5.85
N GLY A 42 -10.14 11.34 -6.30
CA GLY A 42 -11.22 12.13 -5.70
C GLY A 42 -11.54 11.74 -4.25
N GLU A 43 -11.53 10.44 -3.94
CA GLU A 43 -11.73 9.94 -2.57
C GLU A 43 -10.68 10.50 -1.60
N HIS A 44 -9.45 10.71 -2.07
CA HIS A 44 -8.34 11.19 -1.25
C HIS A 44 -7.98 12.66 -1.48
N GLY A 45 -8.75 13.40 -2.28
CA GLY A 45 -8.52 14.81 -2.58
C GLY A 45 -7.21 15.06 -3.34
N VAL A 46 -6.83 14.14 -4.22
CA VAL A 46 -5.62 14.24 -5.07
C VAL A 46 -5.98 14.82 -6.43
N GLU A 47 -5.27 15.83 -6.86
CA GLU A 47 -5.41 16.42 -8.18
C GLU A 47 -4.32 15.90 -9.13
N LEU A 48 -4.70 15.43 -10.32
CA LEU A 48 -3.75 15.13 -11.39
C LEU A 48 -3.36 16.46 -12.05
N VAL A 49 -2.15 16.92 -11.76
CA VAL A 49 -1.68 18.26 -12.17
C VAL A 49 -0.80 18.23 -13.42
N GLY A 50 -0.49 17.06 -13.96
CA GLY A 50 0.30 16.96 -15.20
C GLY A 50 0.83 15.56 -15.43
N GLY A 51 1.76 15.47 -16.36
CA GLY A 51 2.39 14.23 -16.78
C GLY A 51 2.74 14.29 -18.26
N ASP A 52 3.03 13.13 -18.84
CA ASP A 52 3.33 12.97 -20.25
C ASP A 52 2.80 11.64 -20.76
N THR A 53 2.47 11.60 -22.07
CA THR A 53 2.03 10.35 -22.72
C THR A 53 2.81 10.15 -24.00
N THR A 54 3.45 9.00 -24.13
CA THR A 54 4.25 8.61 -25.28
C THR A 54 3.74 7.30 -25.89
N ARG A 55 4.17 6.98 -27.09
CA ARG A 55 3.90 5.69 -27.70
C ARG A 55 5.00 4.69 -27.33
N GLY A 56 4.60 3.51 -26.84
CA GLY A 56 5.53 2.45 -26.46
C GLY A 56 4.83 1.26 -25.83
N PRO A 57 5.55 0.26 -25.36
CA PRO A 57 4.98 -0.80 -24.52
C PRO A 57 4.25 -0.19 -23.33
N ARG A 58 3.11 -0.79 -22.92
CA ARG A 58 2.30 -0.24 -21.84
C ARG A 58 3.11 -0.14 -20.55
N ASN A 59 3.35 1.09 -20.13
CA ASN A 59 4.03 1.43 -18.88
C ASN A 59 3.35 2.66 -18.29
N LEU A 60 3.02 2.62 -17.00
CA LEU A 60 2.38 3.71 -16.27
C LEU A 60 3.20 4.00 -15.02
N CYS A 61 3.66 5.22 -14.89
CA CYS A 61 4.38 5.72 -13.73
C CYS A 61 3.59 6.85 -13.10
N LEU A 62 3.10 6.63 -11.89
CA LEU A 62 2.40 7.64 -11.11
C LEU A 62 3.35 8.18 -10.04
N THR A 63 3.55 9.48 -10.03
CA THR A 63 4.25 10.18 -8.96
C THR A 63 3.22 10.93 -8.11
N ILE A 64 3.29 10.78 -6.79
CA ILE A 64 2.41 11.50 -5.86
C ILE A 64 3.23 12.49 -5.03
N ALA A 65 2.66 13.65 -4.78
CA ALA A 65 3.20 14.64 -3.87
C ALA A 65 2.14 15.05 -2.84
N GLY A 66 2.58 15.44 -1.68
CA GLY A 66 1.68 15.82 -0.59
C GLY A 66 2.35 16.74 0.41
N GLU A 67 1.64 17.03 1.48
CA GLU A 67 2.02 17.99 2.50
C GLU A 67 2.11 17.32 3.87
N VAL A 68 3.12 17.71 4.61
CA VAL A 68 3.26 17.38 6.03
C VAL A 68 3.79 18.63 6.75
N PRO A 69 3.33 18.98 7.94
CA PRO A 69 3.90 20.08 8.70
C PRO A 69 5.40 19.89 8.90
N ALA A 70 6.16 20.98 8.88
CA ALA A 70 7.60 20.90 9.06
C ALA A 70 7.98 20.13 10.33
N GLY A 71 8.85 19.14 10.19
CA GLY A 71 9.29 18.27 11.29
C GLY A 71 8.28 17.23 11.77
N ALA A 72 7.09 17.13 11.17
CA ALA A 72 6.05 16.18 11.59
C ALA A 72 5.93 14.94 10.70
N ALA A 73 6.82 14.78 9.70
CA ALA A 73 6.86 13.56 8.91
C ALA A 73 7.25 12.37 9.79
N ILE A 74 6.50 11.28 9.65
CA ILE A 74 6.86 10.02 10.31
C ILE A 74 7.91 9.35 9.43
N LEU A 75 9.04 9.01 10.00
CA LEU A 75 10.17 8.42 9.27
C LEU A 75 10.23 6.91 9.49
N ARG A 76 10.98 6.21 8.66
CA ARG A 76 11.36 4.81 8.91
C ARG A 76 12.40 4.67 10.03
N SER A 77 13.07 5.77 10.38
CA SER A 77 14.02 5.87 11.50
C SER A 77 13.35 6.52 12.70
N GLY A 78 13.57 6.01 13.89
CA GLY A 78 13.00 6.59 15.12
C GLY A 78 12.39 5.57 16.05
N ALA A 79 12.25 4.31 15.63
CA ALA A 79 11.86 3.22 16.51
C ALA A 79 12.93 2.99 17.59
N ARG A 80 12.50 2.64 18.78
CA ARG A 80 13.35 2.47 19.97
C ARG A 80 13.10 1.12 20.62
N ALA A 81 14.11 0.61 21.32
CA ALA A 81 13.91 -0.57 22.15
C ALA A 81 12.80 -0.29 23.19
N GLY A 82 11.84 -1.20 23.26
CA GLY A 82 10.65 -1.06 24.09
C GLY A 82 9.41 -0.53 23.38
N ASP A 83 9.53 -0.11 22.11
CA ASP A 83 8.36 0.22 21.29
C ASP A 83 7.61 -1.05 20.90
N ASP A 84 6.29 -0.97 20.86
CA ASP A 84 5.42 -2.03 20.34
C ASP A 84 5.32 -1.96 18.83
N LEU A 85 5.36 -3.13 18.16
CA LEU A 85 5.15 -3.24 16.73
C LEU A 85 3.67 -3.45 16.42
N TRP A 86 3.06 -2.50 15.72
CA TRP A 86 1.66 -2.53 15.32
C TRP A 86 1.50 -2.65 13.81
N VAL A 87 0.46 -3.38 13.38
CA VAL A 87 0.03 -3.43 11.98
C VAL A 87 -1.46 -3.14 11.87
N SER A 88 -1.84 -2.38 10.86
CA SER A 88 -3.24 -2.05 10.61
C SER A 88 -3.87 -3.05 9.63
N GLY A 89 -4.79 -3.86 10.12
CA GLY A 89 -5.51 -4.86 9.32
C GLY A 89 -4.81 -6.23 9.30
N THR A 90 -5.26 -7.10 8.41
CA THR A 90 -4.73 -8.47 8.26
C THR A 90 -3.66 -8.55 7.19
N LEU A 91 -2.72 -9.47 7.36
CA LEU A 91 -1.61 -9.70 6.45
C LEU A 91 -1.76 -11.04 5.70
N GLY A 92 -1.13 -11.14 4.52
CA GLY A 92 -1.04 -12.37 3.73
C GLY A 92 -2.16 -12.59 2.72
N ASP A 93 -3.30 -11.90 2.84
CA ASP A 93 -4.46 -12.10 1.97
C ASP A 93 -4.16 -11.81 0.49
N ALA A 94 -3.40 -10.76 0.20
CA ALA A 94 -3.02 -10.41 -1.18
C ALA A 94 -2.16 -11.51 -1.83
N MET A 95 -1.18 -12.05 -1.09
CA MET A 95 -0.35 -13.16 -1.56
C MET A 95 -1.18 -14.44 -1.75
N LEU A 96 -2.13 -14.71 -0.85
CA LEU A 96 -3.05 -15.84 -0.99
C LEU A 96 -3.95 -15.69 -2.22
N GLY A 97 -4.41 -14.46 -2.50
CA GLY A 97 -5.16 -14.10 -3.72
C GLY A 97 -4.33 -14.34 -4.98
N LEU A 98 -3.08 -13.86 -5.00
CA LEU A 98 -2.16 -14.10 -6.11
C LEU A 98 -1.91 -15.59 -6.35
N ALA A 99 -1.65 -16.35 -5.29
CA ALA A 99 -1.44 -17.80 -5.38
C ALA A 99 -2.67 -18.53 -5.95
N ALA A 100 -3.88 -18.06 -5.63
CA ALA A 100 -5.12 -18.62 -6.16
C ALA A 100 -5.34 -18.24 -7.64
N ILE A 101 -4.96 -17.04 -8.07
CA ILE A 101 -5.00 -16.60 -9.47
C ILE A 101 -4.03 -17.43 -10.32
N GLU A 102 -2.84 -17.68 -9.82
CA GLU A 102 -1.79 -18.46 -10.48
C GLU A 102 -2.04 -20.00 -10.40
N GLY A 103 -3.12 -20.43 -9.76
CA GLY A 103 -3.45 -21.86 -9.62
C GLY A 103 -2.57 -22.62 -8.64
N ARG A 104 -1.75 -21.94 -7.84
CA ARG A 104 -0.87 -22.54 -6.82
C ARG A 104 -1.63 -22.99 -5.56
N THR A 105 -2.86 -22.50 -5.36
CA THR A 105 -3.76 -22.91 -4.28
C THR A 105 -5.22 -22.80 -4.69
N SER A 106 -6.10 -23.54 -4.04
CA SER A 106 -7.55 -23.43 -4.23
C SER A 106 -8.18 -22.69 -3.05
N LEU A 107 -9.15 -21.85 -3.33
CA LEU A 107 -9.98 -21.15 -2.34
C LEU A 107 -11.44 -21.32 -2.70
N ASP A 108 -12.32 -21.31 -1.70
CA ASP A 108 -13.75 -21.14 -1.96
C ASP A 108 -14.04 -19.79 -2.62
N ALA A 109 -15.21 -19.62 -3.22
CA ALA A 109 -15.54 -18.42 -3.99
C ALA A 109 -15.47 -17.13 -3.15
N ALA A 110 -15.92 -17.18 -1.90
CA ALA A 110 -15.93 -16.02 -1.00
C ALA A 110 -14.50 -15.61 -0.59
N ALA A 111 -13.68 -16.58 -0.17
CA ALA A 111 -12.28 -16.35 0.16
C ALA A 111 -11.48 -15.84 -1.04
N ARG A 112 -11.72 -16.44 -2.23
CA ARG A 112 -11.06 -15.99 -3.48
C ARG A 112 -11.40 -14.54 -3.79
N ALA A 113 -12.67 -14.16 -3.73
CA ALA A 113 -13.10 -12.79 -3.99
C ALA A 113 -12.49 -11.78 -2.97
N ALA A 114 -12.50 -12.14 -1.69
CA ALA A 114 -11.93 -11.28 -0.64
C ALA A 114 -10.41 -11.12 -0.80
N CYS A 115 -9.67 -12.19 -1.06
CA CYS A 115 -8.21 -12.14 -1.25
C CYS A 115 -7.83 -11.42 -2.54
N ALA A 116 -8.56 -11.63 -3.64
CA ALA A 116 -8.36 -10.91 -4.89
C ALA A 116 -8.59 -9.40 -4.72
N ALA A 117 -9.63 -9.01 -3.98
CA ALA A 117 -9.88 -7.60 -3.68
C ALA A 117 -8.73 -6.95 -2.89
N ARG A 118 -8.09 -7.68 -1.96
CA ARG A 118 -6.92 -7.17 -1.23
C ARG A 118 -5.69 -6.98 -2.13
N LEU A 119 -5.52 -7.83 -3.14
CA LEU A 119 -4.44 -7.74 -4.13
C LEU A 119 -4.68 -6.59 -5.12
N GLU A 120 -5.88 -6.53 -5.71
CA GLU A 120 -6.19 -5.64 -6.82
C GLU A 120 -6.56 -4.23 -6.35
N ARG A 121 -7.15 -4.10 -5.16
CA ARG A 121 -7.67 -2.85 -4.60
C ARG A 121 -7.25 -2.68 -3.14
N PRO A 122 -5.95 -2.59 -2.85
CA PRO A 122 -5.48 -2.35 -1.49
C PRO A 122 -6.03 -1.01 -0.98
N THR A 123 -6.44 -0.98 0.28
CA THR A 123 -7.01 0.23 0.91
C THR A 123 -5.90 1.08 1.50
N PRO A 124 -5.61 2.27 0.95
CA PRO A 124 -4.63 3.18 1.53
C PRO A 124 -5.18 3.76 2.84
N ARG A 125 -4.35 3.81 3.87
CA ARG A 125 -4.77 4.22 5.22
C ARG A 125 -4.37 5.65 5.55
N VAL A 126 -4.66 6.57 4.63
CA VAL A 126 -4.26 7.99 4.74
C VAL A 126 -4.76 8.61 6.04
N ALA A 127 -6.03 8.42 6.40
CA ALA A 127 -6.60 8.97 7.63
C ALA A 127 -5.88 8.46 8.89
N LEU A 128 -5.52 7.17 8.92
CA LEU A 128 -4.75 6.59 10.02
C LEU A 128 -3.34 7.20 10.08
N GLY A 129 -2.65 7.28 8.94
CA GLY A 129 -1.32 7.90 8.87
C GLY A 129 -1.32 9.33 9.41
N LEU A 130 -2.31 10.12 9.04
CA LEU A 130 -2.47 11.48 9.56
C LEU A 130 -2.68 11.52 11.07
N ALA A 131 -3.47 10.59 11.62
CA ALA A 131 -3.75 10.50 13.04
C ALA A 131 -2.55 10.03 13.89
N LEU A 132 -1.61 9.33 13.27
CA LEU A 132 -0.43 8.79 13.95
C LEU A 132 0.75 9.79 14.04
N ARG A 133 0.62 11.00 13.50
CA ARG A 133 1.63 12.05 13.69
C ARG A 133 1.82 12.37 15.17
N GLY A 134 3.07 12.34 15.61
CA GLY A 134 3.40 12.58 17.03
C GLY A 134 3.04 11.42 17.97
N VAL A 135 2.50 10.32 17.43
CA VAL A 135 2.20 9.09 18.18
C VAL A 135 3.17 7.98 17.79
N ALA A 136 3.27 7.67 16.49
CA ALA A 136 4.20 6.66 16.00
C ALA A 136 5.64 7.18 16.02
N SER A 137 6.55 6.41 16.61
CA SER A 137 7.99 6.68 16.60
C SER A 137 8.64 6.45 15.24
N ALA A 138 8.18 5.44 14.51
CA ALA A 138 8.56 5.14 13.12
C ALA A 138 7.39 4.46 12.40
N MET A 139 7.34 4.56 11.08
CA MET A 139 6.27 3.94 10.29
C MET A 139 6.73 3.66 8.86
N LEU A 140 6.16 2.63 8.25
CA LEU A 140 6.20 2.36 6.82
C LEU A 140 4.91 1.64 6.43
N ASP A 141 4.62 1.57 5.13
CA ASP A 141 3.57 0.70 4.62
C ASP A 141 4.09 -0.75 4.43
N VAL A 142 3.17 -1.71 4.37
CA VAL A 142 3.52 -3.10 4.10
C VAL A 142 3.20 -3.39 2.63
N SER A 143 4.25 -3.50 1.80
CA SER A 143 4.14 -3.72 0.36
C SER A 143 4.73 -5.07 -0.08
N ASP A 144 5.91 -5.41 0.41
CA ASP A 144 6.65 -6.61 0.03
C ASP A 144 6.55 -7.75 1.05
N GLY A 145 5.90 -7.46 2.16
CA GLY A 145 5.63 -8.42 3.23
C GLY A 145 6.27 -8.04 4.55
N LEU A 146 5.63 -8.49 5.64
CA LEU A 146 5.95 -8.07 7.00
C LEU A 146 7.44 -8.14 7.32
N THR A 147 8.10 -9.24 6.97
CA THR A 147 9.50 -9.48 7.35
C THR A 147 10.45 -8.51 6.65
N GLY A 148 10.25 -8.29 5.35
CA GLY A 148 11.07 -7.36 4.56
C GLY A 148 10.87 -5.93 5.01
N ASP A 149 9.62 -5.51 5.11
CA ASP A 149 9.27 -4.13 5.43
C ASP A 149 9.67 -3.77 6.88
N VAL A 150 9.40 -4.65 7.85
CA VAL A 150 9.90 -4.46 9.23
C VAL A 150 11.43 -4.42 9.25
N GLY A 151 12.11 -5.27 8.45
CA GLY A 151 13.57 -5.24 8.33
C GLY A 151 14.10 -3.85 7.97
N HIS A 152 13.48 -3.16 7.01
CA HIS A 152 13.86 -1.79 6.64
C HIS A 152 13.67 -0.78 7.77
N LEU A 153 12.59 -0.92 8.56
CA LEU A 153 12.35 -0.06 9.73
C LEU A 153 13.41 -0.29 10.81
N LEU A 154 13.73 -1.55 11.10
CA LEU A 154 14.73 -1.93 12.11
C LEU A 154 16.14 -1.46 11.71
N GLU A 155 16.52 -1.67 10.45
CA GLU A 155 17.80 -1.19 9.91
C GLU A 155 17.93 0.33 10.05
N ARG A 156 16.91 1.08 9.61
CA ARG A 156 16.92 2.55 9.65
C ARG A 156 16.88 3.11 11.07
N SER A 157 16.33 2.36 12.00
CA SER A 157 16.26 2.74 13.42
C SER A 157 17.42 2.17 14.25
N SER A 158 18.26 1.30 13.68
CA SER A 158 19.37 0.61 14.36
C SER A 158 18.91 -0.16 15.59
N VAL A 159 17.78 -0.87 15.49
CA VAL A 159 17.19 -1.69 16.56
C VAL A 159 16.86 -3.09 16.04
N GLY A 160 16.63 -4.03 16.96
CA GLY A 160 16.08 -5.35 16.65
C GLY A 160 14.63 -5.45 17.10
N ALA A 161 13.93 -6.48 16.62
CA ALA A 161 12.58 -6.82 17.09
C ALA A 161 12.40 -8.32 17.26
N VAL A 162 11.48 -8.69 18.13
CA VAL A 162 10.95 -10.04 18.25
C VAL A 162 9.51 -10.00 17.77
N VAL A 163 9.18 -10.80 16.76
CA VAL A 163 7.82 -10.89 16.21
C VAL A 163 7.23 -12.23 16.63
N ASP A 164 6.16 -12.20 17.42
CA ASP A 164 5.36 -13.39 17.69
C ASP A 164 4.44 -13.65 16.49
N LEU A 165 4.73 -14.70 15.74
CA LEU A 165 3.95 -15.08 14.56
C LEU A 165 2.49 -15.45 14.89
N ALA A 166 2.21 -15.89 16.12
CA ALA A 166 0.85 -16.17 16.55
C ALA A 166 0.03 -14.88 16.75
N ALA A 167 0.68 -13.79 17.08
CA ALA A 167 0.05 -12.48 17.27
C ALA A 167 -0.13 -11.71 15.95
N VAL A 168 0.48 -12.14 14.83
CA VAL A 168 0.29 -11.48 13.53
C VAL A 168 -1.16 -11.62 13.09
N PRO A 169 -1.88 -10.51 12.83
CA PRO A 169 -3.29 -10.56 12.46
C PRO A 169 -3.47 -11.17 11.07
N ARG A 170 -4.29 -12.20 11.00
CA ARG A 170 -4.62 -12.96 9.79
C ARG A 170 -6.12 -12.96 9.54
N SER A 171 -6.51 -13.12 8.29
CA SER A 171 -7.92 -13.36 7.95
C SER A 171 -8.31 -14.80 8.20
N GLY A 172 -9.61 -15.05 8.39
CA GLY A 172 -10.10 -16.43 8.48
C GLY A 172 -9.85 -17.26 7.21
N ALA A 173 -9.65 -16.63 6.04
CA ALA A 173 -9.24 -17.32 4.81
C ALA A 173 -7.81 -17.86 4.92
N LEU A 174 -6.89 -17.03 5.44
CA LEU A 174 -5.50 -17.42 5.63
C LEU A 174 -5.37 -18.45 6.76
N ASP A 175 -6.07 -18.28 7.90
CA ASP A 175 -6.04 -19.24 9.01
C ASP A 175 -6.48 -20.63 8.57
N ARG A 176 -7.55 -20.74 7.76
CA ARG A 176 -7.98 -22.03 7.21
C ARG A 176 -6.96 -22.68 6.26
N LYS A 177 -6.04 -21.92 5.71
CA LYS A 177 -4.98 -22.44 4.83
C LYS A 177 -3.72 -22.85 5.59
N LEU A 178 -3.51 -22.31 6.76
CA LEU A 178 -2.36 -22.61 7.60
C LEU A 178 -2.65 -23.75 8.60
N ALA A 179 -3.93 -24.06 8.83
CA ALA A 179 -4.38 -25.19 9.65
C ALA A 179 -4.31 -26.52 8.88
#